data_dc779c4fec0613328cbea671e2bae71d
#
_entry.id   dc779c4fec0613328cbea671e2bae71d
#
_cell.length_a   1.000
_cell.length_b   1.000
_cell.length_c   1.000
_cell.angle_alpha   90.00
_cell.angle_beta   90.00
_cell.angle_gamma   90.00
#
_symmetry.space_group_name_H-M   'P 1'
#
loop_
_entity.id
_entity.type
_entity.pdbx_description
1 polymer ?
#
loop_
_entity_poly.entity_id
_entity_poly.type
_entity_poly.pdbx_seq_one_letter_code
_entity_poly.pdbx_strand_id
1 'polypeptide(L)'
;MTCPSQARLKAACETLSLADPALARAYDLTGLPVWRAGDPTYAMLARMITHQQISLGAAGAIWARTEALLGEVTPEAVLAADPDALRACGQSRPKVGHLTSIAKSLVTGTLSLPRVCTAPLDDARRELVAVKGIGPWTAELFLLYATGAMDAFPVGDVGLMEAHRLLAAHETRMDIKAF
;
A
#
# COMPACT_ATOMS: atom_id res chain seq x y z
N MET A 1 14.74 -7.59 3.65
CA MET A 1 14.19 -6.32 3.08
C MET A 1 15.31 -5.54 2.45
N THR A 2 15.21 -5.22 1.19
CA THR A 2 16.23 -4.41 0.50
C THR A 2 15.62 -3.06 0.15
N CYS A 3 15.72 -2.10 1.10
CA CYS A 3 15.51 -0.71 0.72
C CYS A 3 16.47 -0.36 -0.42
N PRO A 4 16.02 0.37 -1.45
CA PRO A 4 16.93 0.92 -2.44
C PRO A 4 18.01 1.76 -1.77
N SER A 5 19.25 1.62 -2.21
CA SER A 5 20.32 2.50 -1.73
C SER A 5 20.05 3.96 -2.15
N GLN A 6 20.55 4.92 -1.38
CA GLN A 6 20.42 6.33 -1.75
C GLN A 6 20.99 6.63 -3.15
N ALA A 7 22.10 5.97 -3.53
CA ALA A 7 22.67 6.09 -4.86
C ALA A 7 21.71 5.62 -5.95
N ARG A 8 21.00 4.50 -5.73
CA ARG A 8 20.01 3.97 -6.67
C ARG A 8 18.78 4.88 -6.77
N LEU A 9 18.29 5.41 -5.64
CA LEU A 9 17.19 6.37 -5.63
C LEU A 9 17.57 7.65 -6.37
N LYS A 10 18.76 8.17 -6.12
CA LYS A 10 19.27 9.37 -6.80
C LYS A 10 19.34 9.17 -8.32
N ALA A 11 19.96 8.07 -8.77
CA ALA A 11 20.05 7.74 -10.20
C ALA A 11 18.66 7.61 -10.86
N ALA A 12 17.67 7.02 -10.16
CA ALA A 12 16.30 6.94 -10.65
C ALA A 12 15.65 8.33 -10.76
N CYS A 13 15.81 9.20 -9.75
CA CYS A 13 15.29 10.57 -9.79
C CYS A 13 15.91 11.37 -10.93
N GLU A 14 17.23 11.27 -11.13
CA GLU A 14 17.93 11.94 -12.23
C GLU A 14 17.43 11.45 -13.60
N THR A 15 17.24 10.14 -13.77
CA THR A 15 16.69 9.55 -15.01
C THR A 15 15.27 10.05 -15.28
N LEU A 16 14.41 10.04 -14.27
CA LEU A 16 13.03 10.52 -14.39
C LEU A 16 12.97 12.03 -14.67
N SER A 17 13.86 12.82 -14.07
CA SER A 17 13.95 14.26 -14.31
C SER A 17 14.35 14.61 -15.75
N LEU A 18 15.15 13.76 -16.40
CA LEU A 18 15.48 13.92 -17.81
C LEU A 18 14.32 13.55 -18.73
N ALA A 19 13.46 12.62 -18.30
CA ALA A 19 12.35 12.14 -19.10
C ALA A 19 11.10 13.02 -19.02
N ASP A 20 10.86 13.68 -17.86
CA ASP A 20 9.64 14.45 -17.61
C ASP A 20 9.91 15.74 -16.83
N PRO A 21 9.58 16.92 -17.40
CA PRO A 21 9.78 18.22 -16.72
C PRO A 21 8.96 18.37 -15.42
N ALA A 22 7.82 17.69 -15.27
CA ALA A 22 7.04 17.73 -14.04
C ALA A 22 7.75 16.96 -12.91
N LEU A 23 8.37 15.82 -13.25
CA LEU A 23 9.19 15.05 -12.30
C LEU A 23 10.50 15.78 -11.96
N ALA A 24 11.11 16.50 -12.93
CA ALA A 24 12.24 17.37 -12.64
C ALA A 24 11.89 18.45 -11.61
N ARG A 25 10.76 19.14 -11.80
CA ARG A 25 10.26 20.13 -10.81
C ARG A 25 9.98 19.50 -9.45
N ALA A 26 9.40 18.29 -9.43
CA ALA A 26 9.19 17.59 -8.17
C ALA A 26 10.49 17.33 -7.44
N TYR A 27 11.51 16.86 -8.14
CA TYR A 27 12.82 16.56 -7.56
C TYR A 27 13.53 17.84 -7.08
N ASP A 28 13.45 18.92 -7.83
CA ASP A 28 14.00 20.23 -7.44
C ASP A 28 13.35 20.79 -6.16
N LEU A 29 12.03 20.61 -6.03
CA LEU A 29 11.26 21.11 -4.89
C LEU A 29 11.42 20.26 -3.62
N THR A 30 11.51 18.94 -3.76
CA THR A 30 11.46 18.02 -2.61
C THR A 30 12.78 17.36 -2.28
N GLY A 31 13.73 17.38 -3.21
CA GLY A 31 14.99 16.66 -3.12
C GLY A 31 14.79 15.13 -3.19
N LEU A 32 15.79 14.41 -2.71
CA LEU A 32 15.78 12.95 -2.71
C LEU A 32 14.66 12.41 -1.77
N PRO A 33 13.75 11.57 -2.28
CA PRO A 33 12.66 11.06 -1.47
C PRO A 33 13.18 10.14 -0.35
N VAL A 34 12.54 10.24 0.81
CA VAL A 34 12.78 9.31 1.92
C VAL A 34 12.00 8.02 1.65
N TRP A 35 12.73 6.91 1.46
CA TRP A 35 12.09 5.62 1.27
C TRP A 35 11.42 5.13 2.57
N ARG A 36 10.15 4.82 2.47
CA ARG A 36 9.36 4.30 3.60
C ARG A 36 9.26 2.78 3.49
N ALA A 37 10.21 2.09 4.12
CA ALA A 37 10.13 0.63 4.23
C ALA A 37 9.15 0.21 5.33
N GLY A 38 8.54 -0.95 5.14
CA GLY A 38 7.69 -1.59 6.14
C GLY A 38 7.91 -3.10 6.14
N ASP A 39 7.61 -3.74 7.26
CA ASP A 39 7.72 -5.19 7.38
C ASP A 39 6.60 -5.89 6.60
N PRO A 40 6.91 -6.97 5.84
CA PRO A 40 5.94 -7.72 5.08
C PRO A 40 5.05 -8.58 6.00
N THR A 41 4.15 -7.91 6.72
CA THR A 41 3.29 -8.55 7.72
C THR A 41 1.81 -8.44 7.35
N TYR A 42 1.00 -9.29 7.98
CA TYR A 42 -0.45 -9.14 7.93
C TYR A 42 -0.90 -7.76 8.44
N ALA A 43 -0.31 -7.28 9.53
CA ALA A 43 -0.63 -5.97 10.11
C ALA A 43 -0.46 -4.83 9.09
N MET A 44 0.59 -4.90 8.25
CA MET A 44 0.80 -3.93 7.17
C MET A 44 -0.34 -3.95 6.16
N LEU A 45 -0.74 -5.13 5.66
CA LEU A 45 -1.88 -5.28 4.75
C LEU A 45 -3.18 -4.79 5.40
N ALA A 46 -3.44 -5.21 6.65
CA ALA A 46 -4.63 -4.81 7.40
C ALA A 46 -4.70 -3.29 7.59
N ARG A 47 -3.57 -2.65 7.86
CA ARG A 47 -3.48 -1.19 7.97
C ARG A 47 -3.77 -0.52 6.63
N MET A 48 -3.23 -1.01 5.53
CA MET A 48 -3.52 -0.49 4.18
C MET A 48 -5.02 -0.58 3.87
N ILE A 49 -5.67 -1.71 4.16
CA ILE A 49 -7.12 -1.88 3.98
C ILE A 49 -7.90 -0.87 4.84
N THR A 50 -7.48 -0.69 6.09
CA THR A 50 -8.11 0.28 7.01
C THR A 50 -8.05 1.70 6.46
N HIS A 51 -6.94 2.07 5.81
CA HIS A 51 -6.71 3.42 5.28
C HIS A 51 -7.40 3.70 3.93
N GLN A 52 -7.97 2.71 3.25
CA GLN A 52 -8.64 2.91 1.97
C GLN A 52 -9.84 3.88 2.09
N GLN A 53 -9.91 4.86 1.17
CA GLN A 53 -11.08 5.74 0.96
C GLN A 53 -11.53 6.57 2.18
N ILE A 54 -10.65 6.85 3.12
CA ILE A 54 -10.92 7.71 4.27
C ILE A 54 -9.73 8.63 4.55
N SER A 55 -9.93 9.69 5.32
CA SER A 55 -8.83 10.59 5.71
C SER A 55 -7.80 9.88 6.61
N LEU A 56 -6.55 10.33 6.56
CA LEU A 56 -5.47 9.77 7.37
C LEU A 56 -5.79 9.83 8.88
N GLY A 57 -6.41 10.92 9.35
CA GLY A 57 -6.80 11.04 10.75
C GLY A 57 -7.87 10.03 11.16
N ALA A 58 -8.91 9.84 10.34
CA ALA A 58 -9.94 8.84 10.60
C ALA A 58 -9.35 7.42 10.57
N ALA A 59 -8.50 7.13 9.59
CA ALA A 59 -7.83 5.83 9.46
C ALA A 59 -6.95 5.53 10.68
N GLY A 60 -6.16 6.51 11.14
CA GLY A 60 -5.31 6.36 12.33
C GLY A 60 -6.13 6.09 13.60
N ALA A 61 -7.25 6.79 13.78
CA ALA A 61 -8.13 6.56 14.91
C ALA A 61 -8.80 5.16 14.89
N ILE A 62 -9.20 4.68 13.71
CA ILE A 62 -9.76 3.33 13.54
C ILE A 62 -8.68 2.29 13.81
N TRP A 63 -7.48 2.49 13.27
CA TRP A 63 -6.36 1.59 13.46
C TRP A 63 -5.99 1.45 14.93
N ALA A 64 -5.85 2.55 15.66
CA ALA A 64 -5.55 2.54 17.09
C ALA A 64 -6.59 1.76 17.92
N ARG A 65 -7.88 1.90 17.60
CA ARG A 65 -8.93 1.12 18.27
C ARG A 65 -8.87 -0.38 17.90
N THR A 66 -8.49 -0.70 16.65
CA THR A 66 -8.31 -2.08 16.22
C THR A 66 -7.12 -2.74 16.94
N GLU A 67 -6.00 -2.02 17.07
CA GLU A 67 -4.85 -2.46 17.88
C GLU A 67 -5.21 -2.64 19.36
N ALA A 68 -5.96 -1.70 19.94
CA ALA A 68 -6.41 -1.82 21.32
C ALA A 68 -7.35 -3.02 21.56
N LEU A 69 -8.18 -3.38 20.57
CA LEU A 69 -9.05 -4.55 20.64
C LEU A 69 -8.27 -5.86 20.53
N LEU A 70 -7.33 -5.94 19.59
CA LEU A 70 -6.66 -7.20 19.24
C LEU A 70 -5.35 -7.43 19.99
N GLY A 71 -4.75 -6.40 20.58
CA GLY A 71 -3.38 -6.40 21.04
C GLY A 71 -2.43 -6.40 19.86
N GLU A 72 -1.95 -7.55 19.45
CA GLU A 72 -1.19 -7.70 18.20
C GLU A 72 -2.13 -8.00 17.03
N VAL A 73 -1.96 -7.27 15.93
CA VAL A 73 -2.80 -7.46 14.72
C VAL A 73 -2.23 -8.60 13.87
N THR A 74 -2.59 -9.83 14.23
CA THR A 74 -2.21 -11.06 13.50
C THR A 74 -3.41 -11.65 12.75
N PRO A 75 -3.18 -12.55 11.78
CA PRO A 75 -4.26 -13.30 11.14
C PRO A 75 -5.15 -14.03 12.14
N GLU A 76 -4.54 -14.69 13.12
CA GLU A 76 -5.21 -15.48 14.15
C GLU A 76 -6.08 -14.60 15.06
N ALA A 77 -5.55 -13.44 15.49
CA ALA A 77 -6.28 -12.48 16.32
C ALA A 77 -7.54 -11.95 15.60
N VAL A 78 -7.42 -11.63 14.31
CA VAL A 78 -8.56 -11.15 13.51
C VAL A 78 -9.58 -12.27 13.28
N LEU A 79 -9.15 -13.53 13.07
CA LEU A 79 -10.06 -14.66 12.90
C LEU A 79 -10.76 -15.05 14.20
N ALA A 80 -10.16 -14.82 15.35
CA ALA A 80 -10.74 -15.07 16.67
C ALA A 80 -11.68 -13.95 17.15
N ALA A 81 -11.52 -12.72 16.59
CA ALA A 81 -12.30 -11.57 17.02
C ALA A 81 -13.75 -11.66 16.53
N ASP A 82 -14.68 -11.12 17.35
CA ASP A 82 -16.05 -10.90 16.92
C ASP A 82 -16.08 -9.83 15.80
N PRO A 83 -16.67 -10.13 14.62
CA PRO A 83 -16.84 -9.17 13.54
C PRO A 83 -17.52 -7.86 13.95
N ASP A 84 -18.47 -7.91 14.89
CA ASP A 84 -19.15 -6.71 15.38
C ASP A 84 -18.25 -5.87 16.30
N ALA A 85 -17.33 -6.49 17.05
CA ALA A 85 -16.31 -5.77 17.80
C ALA A 85 -15.33 -5.04 16.85
N LEU A 86 -14.91 -5.67 15.74
CA LEU A 86 -14.11 -5.00 14.72
C LEU A 86 -14.86 -3.83 14.07
N ARG A 87 -16.17 -3.98 13.85
CA ARG A 87 -17.02 -2.89 13.36
C ARG A 87 -17.14 -1.74 14.36
N ALA A 88 -17.23 -2.06 15.64
CA ALA A 88 -17.27 -1.06 16.71
C ALA A 88 -15.97 -0.22 16.77
N CYS A 89 -14.82 -0.77 16.32
CA CYS A 89 -13.58 -0.01 16.11
C CYS A 89 -13.70 1.01 14.97
N GLY A 90 -14.74 0.94 14.13
CA GLY A 90 -14.94 1.82 12.97
C GLY A 90 -14.61 1.16 11.63
N GLN A 91 -14.29 -0.14 11.61
CA GLN A 91 -14.11 -0.88 10.36
C GLN A 91 -15.47 -1.04 9.65
N SER A 92 -15.54 -0.70 8.36
CA SER A 92 -16.75 -0.96 7.59
C SER A 92 -16.96 -2.47 7.39
N ARG A 93 -18.22 -2.89 7.16
CA ARG A 93 -18.53 -4.32 6.90
C ARG A 93 -17.67 -4.92 5.77
N PRO A 94 -17.47 -4.25 4.61
CA PRO A 94 -16.57 -4.76 3.59
C PRO A 94 -15.13 -4.91 4.08
N LYS A 95 -14.60 -3.92 4.84
CA LYS A 95 -13.23 -3.99 5.37
C LYS A 95 -13.05 -5.15 6.34
N VAL A 96 -13.99 -5.39 7.24
CA VAL A 96 -13.96 -6.59 8.11
C VAL A 96 -13.89 -7.86 7.26
N GLY A 97 -14.72 -7.97 6.21
CA GLY A 97 -14.69 -9.11 5.29
C GLY A 97 -13.34 -9.26 4.56
N HIS A 98 -12.70 -8.15 4.17
CA HIS A 98 -11.38 -8.16 3.54
C HIS A 98 -10.29 -8.60 4.54
N LEU A 99 -10.27 -8.04 5.74
CA LEU A 99 -9.32 -8.43 6.79
C LEU A 99 -9.42 -9.93 7.09
N THR A 100 -10.65 -10.45 7.27
CA THR A 100 -10.90 -11.88 7.51
C THR A 100 -10.45 -12.74 6.32
N SER A 101 -10.69 -12.31 5.07
CA SER A 101 -10.29 -13.05 3.87
C SER A 101 -8.78 -13.17 3.77
N ILE A 102 -8.05 -12.06 3.97
CA ILE A 102 -6.58 -12.02 3.93
C ILE A 102 -6.01 -12.90 5.06
N ALA A 103 -6.56 -12.79 6.27
CA ALA A 103 -6.16 -13.59 7.41
C ALA A 103 -6.31 -15.10 7.11
N LYS A 104 -7.47 -15.51 6.59
CA LYS A 104 -7.71 -16.91 6.18
C LYS A 104 -6.69 -17.38 5.14
N SER A 105 -6.42 -16.56 4.11
CA SER A 105 -5.48 -16.93 3.05
C SER A 105 -4.06 -17.14 3.58
N LEU A 106 -3.64 -16.37 4.57
CA LEU A 106 -2.34 -16.55 5.23
C LEU A 106 -2.29 -17.81 6.09
N VAL A 107 -3.30 -18.03 6.92
CA VAL A 107 -3.37 -19.24 7.81
C VAL A 107 -3.47 -20.52 7.00
N THR A 108 -4.20 -20.52 5.88
CA THR A 108 -4.31 -21.70 5.00
C THR A 108 -3.12 -21.88 4.05
N GLY A 109 -2.19 -20.91 4.01
CA GLY A 109 -1.03 -20.95 3.10
C GLY A 109 -1.36 -20.65 1.63
N THR A 110 -2.62 -20.27 1.32
CA THR A 110 -3.01 -19.83 -0.03
C THR A 110 -2.27 -18.56 -0.44
N LEU A 111 -2.08 -17.62 0.49
CA LEU A 111 -1.17 -16.48 0.38
C LEU A 111 0.06 -16.74 1.24
N SER A 112 1.26 -16.46 0.72
CA SER A 112 2.50 -16.55 1.48
C SER A 112 3.32 -15.27 1.32
N LEU A 113 3.38 -14.42 2.35
CA LEU A 113 4.15 -13.18 2.31
C LEU A 113 5.66 -13.43 2.06
N PRO A 114 6.32 -14.45 2.63
CA PRO A 114 7.68 -14.79 2.26
C PRO A 114 7.85 -15.11 0.77
N ARG A 115 6.90 -15.83 0.16
CA ARG A 115 6.92 -16.14 -1.28
C ARG A 115 6.71 -14.87 -2.10
N VAL A 116 5.73 -14.04 -1.76
CA VAL A 116 5.49 -12.72 -2.39
C VAL A 116 6.75 -11.86 -2.38
N CYS A 117 7.50 -11.85 -1.26
CA CYS A 117 8.71 -11.03 -1.13
C CYS A 117 9.90 -11.52 -1.96
N THR A 118 9.88 -12.75 -2.45
CA THR A 118 10.99 -13.36 -3.20
C THR A 118 10.63 -13.67 -4.66
N ALA A 119 9.35 -13.62 -5.01
CA ALA A 119 8.87 -13.88 -6.37
C ALA A 119 9.20 -12.73 -7.33
N PRO A 120 9.25 -12.99 -8.65
CA PRO A 120 9.21 -11.94 -9.66
C PRO A 120 8.01 -11.02 -9.45
N LEU A 121 8.16 -9.72 -9.75
CA LEU A 121 7.17 -8.69 -9.41
C LEU A 121 5.77 -9.00 -9.94
N ASP A 122 5.65 -9.51 -11.18
CA ASP A 122 4.35 -9.84 -11.77
C ASP A 122 3.69 -11.06 -11.12
N ASP A 123 4.49 -12.02 -10.66
CA ASP A 123 3.99 -13.20 -9.92
C ASP A 123 3.50 -12.78 -8.54
N ALA A 124 4.25 -11.93 -7.86
CA ALA A 124 3.89 -11.34 -6.58
C ALA A 124 2.58 -10.53 -6.68
N ARG A 125 2.43 -9.71 -7.74
CA ARG A 125 1.18 -8.99 -8.04
C ARG A 125 0.00 -9.95 -8.18
N ARG A 126 0.16 -10.99 -9.02
CA ARG A 126 -0.90 -11.99 -9.26
C ARG A 126 -1.30 -12.71 -7.98
N GLU A 127 -0.34 -13.10 -7.16
CA GLU A 127 -0.61 -13.77 -5.88
C GLU A 127 -1.38 -12.85 -4.92
N LEU A 128 -0.99 -11.59 -4.79
CA LEU A 128 -1.67 -10.63 -3.92
C LEU A 128 -3.09 -10.34 -4.38
N VAL A 129 -3.31 -10.01 -5.66
CA VAL A 129 -4.64 -9.63 -6.17
C VAL A 129 -5.62 -10.82 -6.27
N ALA A 130 -5.13 -12.04 -6.22
CA ALA A 130 -5.99 -13.24 -6.14
C ALA A 130 -6.74 -13.32 -4.80
N VAL A 131 -6.28 -12.59 -3.77
CA VAL A 131 -6.90 -12.60 -2.44
C VAL A 131 -8.00 -11.52 -2.37
N LYS A 132 -9.21 -11.94 -2.02
CA LYS A 132 -10.33 -11.01 -1.83
C LYS A 132 -10.00 -9.92 -0.81
N GLY A 133 -10.06 -8.66 -1.23
CA GLY A 133 -9.75 -7.48 -0.42
C GLY A 133 -8.43 -6.82 -0.79
N ILE A 134 -7.53 -7.51 -1.51
CA ILE A 134 -6.32 -6.93 -2.06
C ILE A 134 -6.57 -6.54 -3.51
N GLY A 135 -6.83 -5.25 -3.74
CA GLY A 135 -6.91 -4.72 -5.10
C GLY A 135 -5.53 -4.33 -5.65
N PRO A 136 -5.45 -4.00 -6.96
CA PRO A 136 -4.18 -3.60 -7.60
C PRO A 136 -3.44 -2.50 -6.83
N TRP A 137 -4.12 -1.44 -6.42
CA TRP A 137 -3.53 -0.34 -5.65
C TRP A 137 -2.88 -0.83 -4.32
N THR A 138 -3.57 -1.70 -3.58
CA THR A 138 -3.03 -2.25 -2.31
C THR A 138 -1.84 -3.17 -2.57
N ALA A 139 -1.89 -3.98 -3.62
CA ALA A 139 -0.80 -4.85 -4.02
C ALA A 139 0.46 -4.03 -4.36
N GLU A 140 0.33 -2.98 -5.18
CA GLU A 140 1.46 -2.11 -5.54
C GLU A 140 2.06 -1.41 -4.32
N LEU A 141 1.24 -0.86 -3.42
CA LEU A 141 1.73 -0.25 -2.19
C LEU A 141 2.45 -1.25 -1.29
N PHE A 142 1.90 -2.47 -1.17
CA PHE A 142 2.55 -3.51 -0.38
C PHE A 142 3.91 -3.89 -0.97
N LEU A 143 3.99 -4.11 -2.27
CA LEU A 143 5.23 -4.43 -2.96
C LEU A 143 6.24 -3.29 -2.85
N LEU A 144 5.81 -2.05 -3.05
CA LEU A 144 6.66 -0.87 -2.92
C LEU A 144 7.32 -0.78 -1.53
N TYR A 145 6.52 -0.90 -0.46
CA TYR A 145 7.01 -0.69 0.90
C TYR A 145 7.61 -1.94 1.55
N ALA A 146 7.06 -3.12 1.27
CA ALA A 146 7.48 -4.36 1.90
C ALA A 146 8.69 -5.01 1.22
N THR A 147 8.79 -4.89 -0.11
CA THR A 147 9.86 -5.54 -0.87
C THR A 147 10.91 -4.56 -1.41
N GLY A 148 10.62 -3.27 -1.41
CA GLY A 148 11.47 -2.26 -2.03
C GLY A 148 11.43 -2.28 -3.56
N ALA A 149 10.35 -2.81 -4.15
CA ALA A 149 10.16 -2.86 -5.60
C ALA A 149 9.96 -1.46 -6.17
N MET A 150 11.00 -0.89 -6.79
CA MET A 150 10.97 0.49 -7.32
C MET A 150 10.05 0.62 -8.54
N ASP A 151 9.73 -0.49 -9.20
CA ASP A 151 8.82 -0.54 -10.36
C ASP A 151 7.37 -0.90 -9.95
N ALA A 152 7.09 -1.01 -8.64
CA ALA A 152 5.72 -1.08 -8.15
C ALA A 152 5.10 0.33 -8.15
N PHE A 153 4.00 0.48 -8.90
CA PHE A 153 3.36 1.78 -9.08
C PHE A 153 1.85 1.69 -8.85
N PRO A 154 1.32 2.34 -7.79
CA PRO A 154 -0.08 2.26 -7.42
C PRO A 154 -0.94 3.14 -8.34
N VAL A 155 -1.18 2.69 -9.56
CA VAL A 155 -2.05 3.36 -10.53
C VAL A 155 -3.40 3.67 -9.91
N GLY A 156 -3.87 4.91 -10.07
CA GLY A 156 -5.10 5.39 -9.47
C GLY A 156 -4.97 5.88 -8.03
N ASP A 157 -3.75 5.99 -7.50
CA ASP A 157 -3.55 6.69 -6.24
C ASP A 157 -3.91 8.18 -6.40
N VAL A 158 -4.92 8.61 -5.62
CA VAL A 158 -5.46 9.97 -5.73
C VAL A 158 -4.40 11.02 -5.38
N GLY A 159 -3.50 10.72 -4.44
CA GLY A 159 -2.41 11.60 -4.07
C GLY A 159 -1.39 11.78 -5.19
N LEU A 160 -1.01 10.68 -5.85
CA LEU A 160 -0.10 10.72 -7.00
C LEU A 160 -0.73 11.48 -8.18
N MET A 161 -1.98 11.18 -8.50
CA MET A 161 -2.70 11.86 -9.59
C MET A 161 -2.85 13.36 -9.32
N GLU A 162 -3.09 13.77 -8.07
CA GLU A 162 -3.18 15.17 -7.71
C GLU A 162 -1.80 15.85 -7.72
N ALA A 163 -0.76 15.20 -7.22
CA ALA A 163 0.60 15.70 -7.30
C ALA A 163 1.03 15.91 -8.75
N HIS A 164 0.76 14.96 -9.64
CA HIS A 164 1.02 15.10 -11.07
C HIS A 164 0.24 16.28 -11.68
N ARG A 165 -1.06 16.41 -11.37
CA ARG A 165 -1.86 17.54 -11.83
C ARG A 165 -1.23 18.90 -11.49
N LEU A 166 -0.78 19.03 -10.24
CA LEU A 166 -0.15 20.29 -9.76
C LEU A 166 1.19 20.55 -10.45
N LEU A 167 2.03 19.52 -10.56
CA LEU A 167 3.36 19.62 -11.16
C LEU A 167 3.33 19.86 -12.67
N ALA A 168 2.39 19.22 -13.36
CA ALA A 168 2.21 19.39 -14.80
C ALA A 168 1.34 20.62 -15.16
N ALA A 169 0.84 21.37 -14.16
CA ALA A 169 -0.05 22.51 -14.33
C ALA A 169 -1.33 22.19 -15.12
N HIS A 170 -1.87 20.97 -14.94
CA HIS A 170 -3.15 20.61 -15.54
C HIS A 170 -4.33 21.21 -14.75
N GLU A 171 -5.37 21.65 -15.45
CA GLU A 171 -6.59 22.16 -14.80
C GLU A 171 -7.34 21.07 -14.03
N THR A 172 -7.36 19.86 -14.58
CA THR A 172 -8.04 18.70 -14.00
C THR A 172 -7.08 17.51 -13.85
N ARG A 173 -7.43 16.58 -12.97
CA ARG A 173 -6.69 15.31 -12.86
C ARG A 173 -6.90 14.48 -14.13
N MET A 174 -5.85 13.79 -14.54
CA MET A 174 -5.93 12.84 -15.66
C MET A 174 -6.87 11.67 -15.32
N ASP A 175 -7.48 11.09 -16.35
CA ASP A 175 -8.16 9.81 -16.19
C ASP A 175 -7.16 8.72 -15.80
N ILE A 176 -7.61 7.76 -14.99
CA ILE A 176 -6.76 6.67 -14.49
C ILE A 176 -6.12 5.83 -15.61
N LYS A 177 -6.76 5.79 -16.80
CA LYS A 177 -6.21 5.08 -17.96
C LYS A 177 -5.17 5.88 -18.72
N ALA A 178 -5.14 7.20 -18.51
CA ALA A 178 -4.19 8.12 -19.14
C ALA A 178 -3.01 8.42 -18.20
N PHE A 179 -3.18 8.18 -16.90
CA PHE A 179 -2.15 8.28 -15.86
C PHE A 179 -1.28 7.02 -15.80
#